data_0c6c94f68f951be6888c0770ce8c8bea
#
_entry.id   0c6c94f68f951be6888c0770ce8c8bea
#
_cell.length_a   1.000
_cell.length_b   1.000
_cell.length_c   1.000
_cell.angle_alpha   90.00
_cell.angle_beta   90.00
_cell.angle_gamma   90.00
#
_symmetry.space_group_name_H-M   'P 1'
#
loop_
_entity.id
_entity.type
_entity.pdbx_description
1 polymer ?
#
loop_
_entity_poly.entity_id
_entity_poly.type
_entity_poly.pdbx_seq_one_letter_code
_entity_poly.pdbx_strand_id
1 'polypeptide(L)'
;MPEEVVGSDNGSGARLPVAVIGAGPVGLAAAAHLVRKGETPLILEAGPAVGASVRKWGHVRIFSPWKYNVDSASAALLAAAGWTRPPDAECPTGHELVDRYLGPLAELAAIRPHLRLDTRVRSVSRYGLDRTKTTGREDRPFVLRVETGGIESDVRARAVIDASGTYETPNPLGANGLPAIGEAAHADRIFYGIPDVLDRDRLRYAGRRVLVVGSGHSAFNVLLDLATLIEAAPDTIVHWAIRREAMGDLFGGGTRDQLEERGRLGQRMRALVERGALHVHPGFRTSRLTTADAGIVVHGEDEVLPAVDEIIATTGFRPDTDMLRELRLDLDAIVESPAALAPLIDPNVHSCGTVPPHGAAHLRQPERDFYVVGMKSYGRAPTFLMLTGYEQVRSVVCALTGDERGAREVRLVLPETGVCSTASVTGTAESSCCGDPSEAVPVALSLSAGVRRPTGCC
;
A
#
# COMPACT_ATOMS: atom_id res chain seq x y z
N MET A 1 38.99 -1.06 -24.52
CA MET A 1 39.23 -1.04 -23.08
C MET A 1 38.36 0.07 -22.53
N PRO A 2 37.19 -0.17 -21.93
CA PRO A 2 36.46 0.85 -21.18
C PRO A 2 37.06 0.95 -19.78
N GLU A 3 37.33 2.19 -19.37
CA GLU A 3 37.87 2.54 -18.07
C GLU A 3 36.94 2.11 -16.96
N GLU A 4 37.46 1.34 -16.02
CA GLU A 4 36.87 1.09 -14.72
C GLU A 4 36.61 2.44 -14.01
N VAL A 5 35.36 2.85 -13.92
CA VAL A 5 34.97 3.85 -12.93
C VAL A 5 34.91 3.14 -11.57
N VAL A 6 36.07 2.88 -11.00
CA VAL A 6 36.26 2.58 -9.59
C VAL A 6 35.78 3.82 -8.84
N GLY A 7 34.60 3.76 -8.28
CA GLY A 7 34.12 4.79 -7.36
C GLY A 7 35.11 4.95 -6.22
N SER A 8 35.87 6.02 -6.27
CA SER A 8 36.86 6.40 -5.28
C SER A 8 36.25 6.39 -3.89
N ASP A 9 36.92 5.66 -3.01
CA ASP A 9 36.77 5.73 -1.55
C ASP A 9 37.09 7.19 -1.13
N ASN A 10 36.08 8.05 -1.14
CA ASN A 10 36.23 9.41 -0.67
C ASN A 10 36.39 9.39 0.84
N GLY A 11 37.65 9.38 1.28
CA GLY A 11 38.08 9.70 2.64
C GLY A 11 37.77 11.16 3.02
N SER A 12 36.54 11.60 2.87
CA SER A 12 36.04 12.80 3.50
C SER A 12 35.05 12.33 4.56
N GLY A 13 35.17 12.79 5.81
CA GLY A 13 34.33 12.47 6.94
C GLY A 13 32.84 12.86 6.80
N ALA A 14 32.33 12.85 5.58
CA ALA A 14 30.92 13.12 5.27
C ALA A 14 30.04 11.95 5.75
N ARG A 15 29.06 12.26 6.57
CA ARG A 15 28.08 11.30 7.07
C ARG A 15 27.31 10.66 5.89
N LEU A 16 27.23 9.32 5.87
CA LEU A 16 26.47 8.60 4.84
C LEU A 16 25.00 9.03 4.82
N PRO A 17 24.37 9.09 3.64
CA PRO A 17 22.97 9.49 3.50
C PRO A 17 21.99 8.49 4.15
N VAL A 18 20.75 8.92 4.32
CA VAL A 18 19.60 8.04 4.56
C VAL A 18 19.00 7.68 3.21
N ALA A 19 19.01 6.41 2.83
CA ALA A 19 18.39 5.95 1.60
C ALA A 19 16.87 5.88 1.79
N VAL A 20 16.13 6.42 0.82
CA VAL A 20 14.67 6.34 0.71
C VAL A 20 14.34 5.60 -0.58
N ILE A 21 13.72 4.43 -0.47
CA ILE A 21 13.34 3.62 -1.63
C ILE A 21 11.93 4.00 -2.08
N GLY A 22 11.82 4.57 -3.26
CA GLY A 22 10.58 5.07 -3.86
C GLY A 22 10.40 6.59 -3.69
N ALA A 23 10.00 7.26 -4.77
CA ALA A 23 9.65 8.69 -4.81
C ALA A 23 8.14 8.90 -4.99
N GLY A 24 7.34 8.08 -4.32
CA GLY A 24 5.91 8.27 -4.12
C GLY A 24 5.62 9.31 -3.02
N PRO A 25 4.34 9.51 -2.66
CA PRO A 25 3.94 10.50 -1.65
C PRO A 25 4.70 10.36 -0.33
N VAL A 26 4.80 9.14 0.20
CA VAL A 26 5.45 8.86 1.50
C VAL A 26 6.97 8.97 1.42
N GLY A 27 7.58 8.53 0.31
CA GLY A 27 9.04 8.63 0.13
C GLY A 27 9.51 10.08 0.00
N LEU A 28 8.80 10.91 -0.77
CA LEU A 28 9.11 12.34 -0.87
C LEU A 28 8.88 13.08 0.45
N ALA A 29 7.84 12.70 1.21
CA ALA A 29 7.63 13.22 2.56
C ALA A 29 8.78 12.84 3.51
N ALA A 30 9.27 11.59 3.45
CA ALA A 30 10.45 11.17 4.22
C ALA A 30 11.66 12.04 3.89
N ALA A 31 11.91 12.29 2.60
CA ALA A 31 13.01 13.17 2.16
C ALA A 31 12.85 14.61 2.69
N ALA A 32 11.63 15.16 2.65
CA ALA A 32 11.34 16.50 3.18
C ALA A 32 11.60 16.58 4.69
N HIS A 33 11.18 15.57 5.46
CA HIS A 33 11.47 15.50 6.89
C HIS A 33 12.97 15.36 7.18
N LEU A 34 13.72 14.55 6.41
CA LEU A 34 15.17 14.41 6.52
C LEU A 34 15.87 15.74 6.27
N VAL A 35 15.57 16.42 5.17
CA VAL A 35 16.14 17.75 4.84
C VAL A 35 15.88 18.75 5.95
N ARG A 36 14.67 18.81 6.50
CA ARG A 36 14.33 19.72 7.61
C ARG A 36 15.07 19.41 8.91
N LYS A 37 15.53 18.18 9.09
CA LYS A 37 16.39 17.77 10.22
C LYS A 37 17.89 17.92 9.93
N GLY A 38 18.27 18.48 8.78
CA GLY A 38 19.68 18.65 8.37
C GLY A 38 20.35 17.36 7.92
N GLU A 39 19.56 16.31 7.58
CA GLU A 39 20.06 15.06 7.06
C GLU A 39 20.07 15.05 5.54
N THR A 40 20.98 14.28 4.96
CA THR A 40 21.08 14.09 3.51
C THR A 40 20.26 12.87 3.09
N PRO A 41 19.12 13.01 2.38
CA PRO A 41 18.45 11.87 1.78
C PRO A 41 19.18 11.38 0.53
N LEU A 42 18.99 10.09 0.17
CA LEU A 42 19.26 9.53 -1.14
C LEU A 42 17.99 8.83 -1.62
N ILE A 43 17.27 9.46 -2.53
CA ILE A 43 15.97 8.99 -3.01
C ILE A 43 16.18 8.16 -4.27
N LEU A 44 15.76 6.89 -4.25
CA LEU A 44 15.92 5.92 -5.34
C LEU A 44 14.54 5.55 -5.89
N GLU A 45 14.22 6.04 -7.09
CA GLU A 45 12.95 5.80 -7.77
C GLU A 45 13.17 4.90 -8.99
N ALA A 46 12.41 3.80 -9.04
CA ALA A 46 12.50 2.83 -10.13
C ALA A 46 11.89 3.33 -11.45
N GLY A 47 10.96 4.27 -11.37
CA GLY A 47 10.30 4.87 -12.52
C GLY A 47 11.05 6.08 -13.10
N PRO A 48 10.65 6.51 -14.31
CA PRO A 48 11.27 7.65 -15.01
C PRO A 48 10.84 9.02 -14.42
N ALA A 49 9.90 9.02 -13.48
CA ALA A 49 9.41 10.23 -12.84
C ALA A 49 8.92 9.93 -11.42
N VAL A 50 8.83 10.96 -10.58
CA VAL A 50 8.24 10.83 -9.24
C VAL A 50 6.76 10.46 -9.33
N GLY A 51 6.29 9.68 -8.36
CA GLY A 51 4.92 9.20 -8.34
C GLY A 51 4.57 8.24 -9.50
N ALA A 52 5.54 7.52 -10.06
CA ALA A 52 5.34 6.65 -11.23
C ALA A 52 4.16 5.66 -11.04
N SER A 53 4.05 5.02 -9.89
CA SER A 53 2.90 4.14 -9.59
C SER A 53 1.58 4.92 -9.47
N VAL A 54 1.59 6.16 -8.95
CA VAL A 54 0.39 7.02 -8.88
C VAL A 54 -0.09 7.39 -10.28
N ARG A 55 0.81 7.69 -11.20
CA ARG A 55 0.47 8.01 -12.60
C ARG A 55 -0.24 6.87 -13.32
N LYS A 56 0.01 5.60 -12.96
CA LYS A 56 -0.65 4.43 -13.57
C LYS A 56 -2.16 4.41 -13.33
N TRP A 57 -2.62 4.96 -12.22
CA TRP A 57 -4.03 5.15 -11.88
C TRP A 57 -4.40 6.64 -11.76
N GLY A 58 -3.68 7.48 -12.44
CA GLY A 58 -3.76 8.94 -12.32
C GLY A 58 -5.13 9.56 -12.65
N HIS A 59 -5.94 8.91 -13.47
CA HIS A 59 -7.31 9.30 -13.81
C HIS A 59 -8.28 9.17 -12.61
N VAL A 60 -7.96 8.32 -11.63
CA VAL A 60 -8.84 8.03 -10.49
C VAL A 60 -8.86 9.20 -9.52
N ARG A 61 -10.06 9.65 -9.14
CA ARG A 61 -10.26 10.63 -8.08
C ARG A 61 -10.08 10.00 -6.71
N ILE A 62 -9.19 10.57 -5.92
CA ILE A 62 -8.93 10.13 -4.55
C ILE A 62 -10.08 10.61 -3.66
N PHE A 63 -10.60 9.76 -2.79
CA PHE A 63 -11.72 10.11 -1.89
C PHE A 63 -11.31 10.91 -0.65
N SER A 64 -10.01 11.13 -0.44
CA SER A 64 -9.49 12.01 0.61
C SER A 64 -9.16 13.41 0.04
N PRO A 65 -9.61 14.50 0.69
CA PRO A 65 -9.33 15.84 0.24
C PRO A 65 -7.87 16.24 0.46
N TRP A 66 -7.42 17.33 -0.21
CA TRP A 66 -6.04 17.80 -0.19
C TRP A 66 -5.46 17.95 1.22
N LYS A 67 -6.27 18.37 2.19
CA LYS A 67 -5.82 18.49 3.59
C LYS A 67 -5.21 17.23 4.19
N TYR A 68 -5.59 16.04 3.67
CA TYR A 68 -5.06 14.74 4.08
C TYR A 68 -3.99 14.18 3.13
N ASN A 69 -3.76 14.84 1.98
CA ASN A 69 -2.87 14.35 0.94
C ASN A 69 -1.55 15.14 0.83
N VAL A 70 -1.38 16.18 1.66
CA VAL A 70 -0.17 17.02 1.68
C VAL A 70 0.53 16.90 3.04
N ASP A 71 1.78 16.43 3.03
CA ASP A 71 2.60 16.35 4.23
C ASP A 71 3.04 17.73 4.74
N SER A 72 3.15 17.88 6.04
CA SER A 72 3.46 19.16 6.69
C SER A 72 4.89 19.65 6.42
N ALA A 73 5.88 18.76 6.41
CA ALA A 73 7.28 19.12 6.10
C ALA A 73 7.43 19.51 4.63
N SER A 74 6.80 18.74 3.75
CA SER A 74 6.74 19.02 2.31
C SER A 74 6.07 20.37 2.03
N ALA A 75 4.91 20.63 2.67
CA ALA A 75 4.20 21.89 2.53
C ALA A 75 5.05 23.08 2.97
N ALA A 76 5.81 22.94 4.05
CA ALA A 76 6.70 24.02 4.53
C ALA A 76 7.85 24.31 3.55
N LEU A 77 8.46 23.28 2.96
CA LEU A 77 9.50 23.47 1.94
C LEU A 77 8.94 24.12 0.67
N LEU A 78 7.77 23.64 0.21
CA LEU A 78 7.08 24.17 -0.96
C LEU A 78 6.64 25.62 -0.76
N ALA A 79 6.07 25.96 0.39
CA ALA A 79 5.66 27.33 0.71
C ALA A 79 6.84 28.30 0.71
N ALA A 80 8.01 27.89 1.23
CA ALA A 80 9.24 28.67 1.17
C ALA A 80 9.71 28.95 -0.27
N ALA A 81 9.31 28.12 -1.23
CA ALA A 81 9.60 28.29 -2.66
C ALA A 81 8.46 28.97 -3.43
N GLY A 82 7.44 29.51 -2.74
CA GLY A 82 6.33 30.23 -3.37
C GLY A 82 5.21 29.34 -3.94
N TRP A 83 5.17 28.06 -3.57
CA TRP A 83 4.10 27.15 -4.03
C TRP A 83 2.74 27.51 -3.41
N THR A 84 1.72 27.53 -4.28
CA THR A 84 0.33 27.73 -3.84
C THR A 84 -0.32 26.39 -3.54
N ARG A 85 -0.72 26.20 -2.28
CA ARG A 85 -1.43 25.00 -1.84
C ARG A 85 -2.80 24.90 -2.52
N PRO A 86 -3.18 23.73 -3.07
CA PRO A 86 -4.53 23.51 -3.55
C PRO A 86 -5.57 23.65 -2.44
N PRO A 87 -6.86 23.93 -2.78
CA PRO A 87 -7.92 24.08 -1.78
C PRO A 87 -8.08 22.80 -0.93
N ASP A 88 -8.05 22.96 0.38
CA ASP A 88 -8.02 21.87 1.35
C ASP A 88 -9.21 20.90 1.25
N ALA A 89 -10.38 21.37 0.83
CA ALA A 89 -11.61 20.57 0.75
C ALA A 89 -11.76 19.75 -0.54
N GLU A 90 -11.01 20.09 -1.59
CA GLU A 90 -11.10 19.40 -2.88
C GLU A 90 -10.37 18.04 -2.84
N CYS A 91 -10.97 17.04 -3.51
CA CYS A 91 -10.37 15.73 -3.69
C CYS A 91 -9.64 15.65 -5.02
N PRO A 92 -8.30 15.47 -5.04
CA PRO A 92 -7.54 15.41 -6.28
C PRO A 92 -7.75 14.09 -7.03
N THR A 93 -7.44 14.10 -8.31
CA THR A 93 -7.09 12.88 -9.04
C THR A 93 -5.64 12.48 -8.75
N GLY A 94 -5.26 11.24 -9.12
CA GLY A 94 -3.86 10.82 -9.01
C GLY A 94 -2.92 11.68 -9.87
N HIS A 95 -3.37 12.13 -11.07
CA HIS A 95 -2.61 13.06 -11.90
C HIS A 95 -2.43 14.41 -11.20
N GLU A 96 -3.49 14.99 -10.66
CA GLU A 96 -3.43 16.25 -9.92
C GLU A 96 -2.51 16.14 -8.69
N LEU A 97 -2.52 15.00 -7.98
CA LEU A 97 -1.61 14.76 -6.86
C LEU A 97 -0.15 14.83 -7.30
N VAL A 98 0.18 14.22 -8.44
CA VAL A 98 1.56 14.26 -8.96
C VAL A 98 1.89 15.63 -9.50
N ASP A 99 1.05 16.22 -10.34
CA ASP A 99 1.39 17.43 -11.10
C ASP A 99 1.37 18.70 -10.21
N ARG A 100 0.46 18.76 -9.23
CA ARG A 100 0.29 19.94 -8.38
C ARG A 100 1.05 19.86 -7.05
N TYR A 101 1.54 18.67 -6.65
CA TYR A 101 2.21 18.50 -5.36
C TYR A 101 3.54 17.74 -5.45
N LEU A 102 3.56 16.46 -5.92
CA LEU A 102 4.78 15.64 -5.88
C LEU A 102 5.84 16.14 -6.85
N GLY A 103 5.46 16.54 -8.06
CA GLY A 103 6.36 17.11 -9.05
C GLY A 103 7.02 18.41 -8.56
N PRO A 104 6.26 19.41 -8.15
CA PRO A 104 6.82 20.63 -7.54
C PRO A 104 7.74 20.35 -6.35
N LEU A 105 7.40 19.39 -5.47
CA LEU A 105 8.25 19.02 -4.34
C LEU A 105 9.58 18.42 -4.80
N ALA A 106 9.56 17.55 -5.79
CA ALA A 106 10.74 16.90 -6.32
C ALA A 106 11.72 17.88 -7.01
N GLU A 107 11.21 18.97 -7.57
CA GLU A 107 11.99 20.01 -8.25
C GLU A 107 12.63 21.03 -7.29
N LEU A 108 12.30 21.01 -6.01
CA LEU A 108 12.94 21.89 -5.04
C LEU A 108 14.44 21.66 -4.98
N ALA A 109 15.23 22.76 -4.92
CA ALA A 109 16.70 22.71 -4.78
C ALA A 109 17.18 21.88 -3.57
N ALA A 110 16.32 21.74 -2.56
CA ALA A 110 16.60 20.94 -1.37
C ALA A 110 16.31 19.42 -1.57
N ILE A 111 15.61 19.02 -2.63
CA ILE A 111 15.21 17.62 -2.89
C ILE A 111 15.87 17.10 -4.17
N ARG A 112 15.82 17.87 -5.27
CA ARG A 112 16.26 17.47 -6.61
C ARG A 112 17.67 16.85 -6.67
N PRO A 113 18.70 17.41 -6.01
CA PRO A 113 20.06 16.86 -6.06
C PRO A 113 20.19 15.46 -5.44
N HIS A 114 19.22 15.05 -4.65
CA HIS A 114 19.21 13.78 -3.92
C HIS A 114 18.33 12.72 -4.58
N LEU A 115 17.67 13.03 -5.69
CA LEU A 115 16.74 12.16 -6.39
C LEU A 115 17.44 11.47 -7.57
N ARG A 116 17.38 10.14 -7.61
CA ARG A 116 17.81 9.31 -8.74
C ARG A 116 16.59 8.58 -9.31
N LEU A 117 16.18 8.99 -10.48
CA LEU A 117 15.13 8.34 -11.30
C LEU A 117 15.72 7.15 -12.08
N ASP A 118 14.86 6.32 -12.65
CA ASP A 118 15.23 5.11 -13.39
C ASP A 118 16.22 4.22 -12.63
N THR A 119 16.18 4.27 -11.30
CA THR A 119 17.12 3.59 -10.41
C THR A 119 16.37 2.61 -9.52
N ARG A 120 16.36 1.36 -9.91
CA ARG A 120 15.66 0.29 -9.19
C ARG A 120 16.57 -0.36 -8.14
N VAL A 121 16.14 -0.40 -6.90
CA VAL A 121 16.80 -1.19 -5.85
C VAL A 121 16.49 -2.67 -6.08
N ARG A 122 17.53 -3.48 -6.24
CA ARG A 122 17.46 -4.93 -6.45
C ARG A 122 17.63 -5.73 -5.16
N SER A 123 18.50 -5.26 -4.27
CA SER A 123 18.71 -5.89 -2.97
C SER A 123 19.27 -4.91 -1.96
N VAL A 124 19.01 -5.19 -0.67
CA VAL A 124 19.53 -4.43 0.47
C VAL A 124 20.22 -5.38 1.44
N SER A 125 21.41 -5.03 1.90
CA SER A 125 22.18 -5.81 2.88
C SER A 125 23.04 -4.90 3.76
N ARG A 126 23.82 -5.47 4.67
CA ARG A 126 24.89 -4.79 5.41
C ARG A 126 26.22 -4.97 4.67
N TYR A 127 27.00 -3.90 4.57
CA TYR A 127 28.27 -3.93 3.86
C TYR A 127 29.22 -4.99 4.43
N GLY A 128 29.57 -5.96 3.59
CA GLY A 128 30.50 -7.04 3.91
C GLY A 128 29.96 -8.13 4.85
N LEU A 129 28.66 -8.15 5.13
CA LEU A 129 28.02 -9.14 6.02
C LEU A 129 26.75 -9.71 5.41
N ASP A 130 26.68 -11.03 5.33
CA ASP A 130 25.40 -11.71 5.06
C ASP A 130 24.47 -11.68 6.28
N ARG A 131 23.20 -12.09 6.10
CA ARG A 131 22.17 -12.08 7.14
C ARG A 131 22.55 -12.87 8.40
N THR A 132 23.38 -13.91 8.30
CA THR A 132 23.74 -14.79 9.43
C THR A 132 24.76 -14.17 10.38
N LYS A 133 25.54 -13.19 9.93
CA LYS A 133 26.61 -12.56 10.71
C LYS A 133 26.08 -11.50 11.65
N THR A 134 26.28 -11.68 12.96
CA THR A 134 25.79 -10.77 14.02
C THR A 134 26.86 -9.80 14.50
N THR A 135 28.08 -10.27 14.72
CA THR A 135 29.16 -9.44 15.29
C THR A 135 29.49 -8.25 14.39
N GLY A 136 29.39 -7.06 14.95
CA GLY A 136 29.66 -5.81 14.27
C GLY A 136 28.64 -5.41 13.18
N ARG A 137 27.50 -6.11 13.08
CA ARG A 137 26.48 -5.87 12.05
C ARG A 137 25.87 -4.46 12.16
N GLU A 138 25.59 -4.00 13.36
CA GLU A 138 24.96 -2.70 13.59
C GLU A 138 25.88 -1.51 13.23
N ASP A 139 27.20 -1.73 13.26
CA ASP A 139 28.20 -0.73 12.92
C ASP A 139 28.49 -0.64 11.42
N ARG A 140 27.99 -1.61 10.63
CA ARG A 140 28.17 -1.61 9.18
C ARG A 140 27.09 -0.78 8.48
N PRO A 141 27.47 0.05 7.51
CA PRO A 141 26.47 0.74 6.69
C PRO A 141 25.65 -0.26 5.88
N PHE A 142 24.47 0.17 5.46
CA PHE A 142 23.72 -0.54 4.45
C PHE A 142 24.43 -0.43 3.10
N VAL A 143 24.31 -1.49 2.30
CA VAL A 143 24.61 -1.49 0.87
C VAL A 143 23.31 -1.82 0.14
N LEU A 144 22.97 -0.96 -0.82
CA LEU A 144 21.83 -1.16 -1.71
C LEU A 144 22.39 -1.43 -3.11
N ARG A 145 22.10 -2.62 -3.66
CA ARG A 145 22.34 -2.91 -5.07
C ARG A 145 21.27 -2.24 -5.89
N VAL A 146 21.67 -1.34 -6.76
CA VAL A 146 20.77 -0.61 -7.64
C VAL A 146 21.06 -0.92 -9.09
N GLU A 147 20.03 -0.85 -9.93
CA GLU A 147 20.13 -0.97 -11.38
C GLU A 147 19.64 0.31 -12.03
N THR A 148 20.45 0.90 -12.89
CA THR A 148 20.14 2.08 -13.69
C THR A 148 20.53 1.81 -15.14
N GLY A 149 19.56 1.86 -16.06
CA GLY A 149 19.80 1.59 -17.47
C GLY A 149 20.39 0.19 -17.76
N GLY A 150 20.04 -0.81 -16.95
CA GLY A 150 20.56 -2.18 -17.08
C GLY A 150 21.96 -2.38 -16.45
N ILE A 151 22.53 -1.37 -15.81
CA ILE A 151 23.84 -1.44 -15.13
C ILE A 151 23.64 -1.50 -13.63
N GLU A 152 24.19 -2.55 -13.00
CA GLU A 152 24.18 -2.68 -11.54
C GLU A 152 25.34 -1.91 -10.89
N SER A 153 25.05 -1.31 -9.75
CA SER A 153 26.05 -0.67 -8.89
C SER A 153 25.63 -0.73 -7.43
N ASP A 154 26.55 -0.48 -6.51
CA ASP A 154 26.26 -0.45 -5.08
C ASP A 154 26.30 1.00 -4.57
N VAL A 155 25.30 1.36 -3.78
CA VAL A 155 25.27 2.62 -3.03
C VAL A 155 25.24 2.33 -1.53
N ARG A 156 25.89 3.18 -0.73
CA ARG A 156 25.97 3.02 0.73
C ARG A 156 25.06 4.04 1.42
N ALA A 157 24.45 3.59 2.52
CA ALA A 157 23.61 4.43 3.37
C ALA A 157 23.78 4.06 4.85
N ARG A 158 23.59 5.04 5.76
CA ARG A 158 23.61 4.78 7.20
C ARG A 158 22.30 4.21 7.71
N ALA A 159 21.19 4.53 7.02
CA ALA A 159 19.85 4.06 7.34
C ALA A 159 19.05 3.88 6.04
N VAL A 160 17.99 3.07 6.09
CA VAL A 160 17.11 2.82 4.94
C VAL A 160 15.65 2.98 5.35
N ILE A 161 14.89 3.75 4.57
CA ILE A 161 13.44 3.89 4.65
C ILE A 161 12.86 3.30 3.37
N ASP A 162 12.20 2.14 3.49
CA ASP A 162 11.51 1.51 2.37
C ASP A 162 10.09 2.07 2.24
N ALA A 163 9.89 2.98 1.30
CA ALA A 163 8.62 3.60 0.90
C ALA A 163 8.20 3.16 -0.51
N SER A 164 8.63 1.98 -0.97
CA SER A 164 8.41 1.49 -2.35
C SER A 164 6.96 1.14 -2.67
N GLY A 165 6.08 1.05 -1.67
CA GLY A 165 4.66 0.75 -1.85
C GLY A 165 4.39 -0.71 -2.21
N THR A 166 3.19 -0.96 -2.78
CA THR A 166 2.71 -2.31 -3.10
C THR A 166 2.19 -2.45 -4.54
N TYR A 167 2.09 -1.36 -5.28
CA TYR A 167 1.35 -1.30 -6.56
C TYR A 167 1.91 -2.23 -7.65
N GLU A 168 3.21 -2.55 -7.61
CA GLU A 168 3.84 -3.43 -8.60
C GLU A 168 3.62 -4.93 -8.32
N THR A 169 2.99 -5.26 -7.18
CA THR A 169 2.76 -6.65 -6.76
C THR A 169 1.26 -6.90 -6.52
N PRO A 170 0.45 -7.04 -7.58
CA PRO A 170 -0.97 -7.32 -7.46
C PRO A 170 -1.22 -8.71 -6.86
N ASN A 171 -2.33 -8.84 -6.11
CA ASN A 171 -2.82 -10.15 -5.73
C ASN A 171 -3.41 -10.86 -6.97
N PRO A 172 -3.20 -12.17 -7.12
CA PRO A 172 -3.74 -12.93 -8.23
C PRO A 172 -5.27 -13.05 -8.15
N LEU A 173 -5.88 -13.59 -9.21
CA LEU A 173 -7.32 -13.80 -9.31
C LEU A 173 -7.82 -14.93 -8.40
N GLY A 174 -7.01 -15.95 -8.15
CA GLY A 174 -7.41 -17.11 -7.37
C GLY A 174 -7.85 -16.75 -5.96
N ALA A 175 -9.01 -17.24 -5.56
CA ALA A 175 -9.64 -16.91 -4.28
C ALA A 175 -8.82 -17.33 -3.06
N ASN A 176 -7.96 -18.32 -3.22
CA ASN A 176 -7.04 -18.85 -2.21
C ASN A 176 -5.69 -18.10 -2.11
N GLY A 177 -5.54 -17.00 -2.88
CA GLY A 177 -4.31 -16.19 -2.90
C GLY A 177 -3.21 -16.72 -3.82
N LEU A 178 -3.45 -17.81 -4.54
CA LEU A 178 -2.60 -18.32 -5.62
C LEU A 178 -3.11 -17.81 -6.98
N PRO A 179 -2.27 -17.77 -8.04
CA PRO A 179 -2.78 -17.56 -9.38
C PRO A 179 -3.81 -18.64 -9.73
N ALA A 180 -4.93 -18.24 -10.32
CA ALA A 180 -5.90 -19.19 -10.84
C ALA A 180 -5.24 -20.06 -11.91
N ILE A 181 -5.65 -21.33 -12.03
CA ILE A 181 -5.10 -22.22 -13.08
C ILE A 181 -5.40 -21.57 -14.43
N GLY A 182 -4.38 -21.36 -15.26
CA GLY A 182 -4.52 -20.70 -16.56
C GLY A 182 -4.43 -19.17 -16.53
N GLU A 183 -4.29 -18.53 -15.36
CA GLU A 183 -4.18 -17.06 -15.24
C GLU A 183 -3.02 -16.50 -16.05
N ALA A 184 -1.84 -17.12 -15.97
CA ALA A 184 -0.67 -16.69 -16.73
C ALA A 184 -0.84 -16.81 -18.26
N ALA A 185 -1.61 -17.81 -18.72
CA ALA A 185 -1.89 -17.99 -20.15
C ALA A 185 -2.83 -16.92 -20.73
N HIS A 186 -3.55 -16.19 -19.87
CA HIS A 186 -4.49 -15.13 -20.25
C HIS A 186 -4.02 -13.75 -19.77
N ALA A 187 -2.75 -13.57 -19.43
CA ALA A 187 -2.22 -12.33 -18.84
C ALA A 187 -2.49 -11.09 -19.72
N ASP A 188 -2.51 -11.23 -21.04
CA ASP A 188 -2.82 -10.16 -22.00
C ASP A 188 -4.28 -9.67 -21.92
N ARG A 189 -5.18 -10.50 -21.39
CA ARG A 189 -6.61 -10.20 -21.19
C ARG A 189 -6.96 -9.84 -19.75
N ILE A 190 -5.99 -9.79 -18.85
CA ILE A 190 -6.19 -9.45 -17.45
C ILE A 190 -5.53 -8.10 -17.18
N PHE A 191 -6.29 -7.15 -16.63
CA PHE A 191 -5.76 -5.89 -16.15
C PHE A 191 -5.82 -5.87 -14.62
N TYR A 192 -4.67 -5.67 -13.95
CA TYR A 192 -4.60 -5.57 -12.49
C TYR A 192 -4.64 -4.10 -12.07
N GLY A 193 -5.67 -3.72 -11.31
CA GLY A 193 -5.89 -2.35 -10.83
C GLY A 193 -7.10 -1.69 -11.46
N ILE A 194 -7.02 -0.39 -11.73
CA ILE A 194 -8.10 0.43 -12.26
C ILE A 194 -7.70 0.93 -13.64
N PRO A 195 -8.19 0.30 -14.75
CA PRO A 195 -7.95 0.80 -16.10
C PRO A 195 -8.74 2.09 -16.36
N ASP A 196 -8.24 2.93 -17.25
CA ASP A 196 -8.92 4.13 -17.70
C ASP A 196 -9.92 3.79 -18.81
N VAL A 197 -11.04 3.20 -18.42
CA VAL A 197 -12.05 2.67 -19.35
C VAL A 197 -12.84 3.75 -20.09
N LEU A 198 -12.78 4.99 -19.65
CA LEU A 198 -13.49 6.10 -20.30
C LEU A 198 -12.63 6.84 -21.32
N ASP A 199 -11.31 6.73 -21.25
CA ASP A 199 -10.37 7.40 -22.15
C ASP A 199 -9.34 6.42 -22.72
N ARG A 200 -8.14 6.33 -22.16
CA ARG A 200 -6.99 5.58 -22.71
C ARG A 200 -7.29 4.12 -23.05
N ASP A 201 -8.00 3.41 -22.17
CA ASP A 201 -8.26 1.98 -22.30
C ASP A 201 -9.66 1.68 -22.90
N ARG A 202 -10.40 2.71 -23.37
CA ARG A 202 -11.78 2.61 -23.84
C ARG A 202 -11.98 1.54 -24.92
N LEU A 203 -11.09 1.47 -25.91
CA LEU A 203 -11.22 0.53 -27.03
C LEU A 203 -11.05 -0.94 -26.60
N ARG A 204 -10.41 -1.19 -25.48
CA ARG A 204 -10.26 -2.52 -24.91
C ARG A 204 -11.58 -3.07 -24.35
N TYR A 205 -12.46 -2.19 -23.84
CA TYR A 205 -13.64 -2.59 -23.09
C TYR A 205 -14.96 -2.28 -23.75
N ALA A 206 -15.03 -1.27 -24.62
CA ALA A 206 -16.28 -0.88 -25.30
C ALA A 206 -16.79 -2.01 -26.21
N GLY A 207 -18.06 -2.40 -26.05
CA GLY A 207 -18.70 -3.50 -26.78
C GLY A 207 -18.17 -4.90 -26.40
N ARG A 208 -17.52 -5.04 -25.24
CA ARG A 208 -16.94 -6.29 -24.76
C ARG A 208 -17.69 -6.84 -23.55
N ARG A 209 -17.54 -8.15 -23.32
CA ARG A 209 -17.96 -8.79 -22.09
C ARG A 209 -16.81 -8.69 -21.09
N VAL A 210 -17.00 -7.96 -20.04
CA VAL A 210 -15.96 -7.62 -19.05
C VAL A 210 -16.29 -8.25 -17.71
N LEU A 211 -15.36 -8.95 -17.11
CA LEU A 211 -15.46 -9.43 -15.74
C LEU A 211 -14.63 -8.54 -14.81
N VAL A 212 -15.24 -8.00 -13.77
CA VAL A 212 -14.54 -7.32 -12.66
C VAL A 212 -14.50 -8.28 -11.47
N VAL A 213 -13.29 -8.54 -10.94
CA VAL A 213 -13.09 -9.40 -9.77
C VAL A 213 -12.59 -8.58 -8.60
N GLY A 214 -13.33 -8.58 -7.49
CA GLY A 214 -12.98 -7.88 -6.25
C GLY A 214 -14.12 -7.02 -5.73
N SER A 215 -14.00 -6.57 -4.47
CA SER A 215 -15.09 -5.89 -3.76
C SER A 215 -14.65 -4.61 -3.01
N GLY A 216 -13.44 -4.12 -3.26
CA GLY A 216 -12.93 -2.88 -2.66
C GLY A 216 -13.31 -1.62 -3.45
N HIS A 217 -12.86 -0.46 -2.98
CA HIS A 217 -13.08 0.83 -3.64
C HIS A 217 -12.55 0.88 -5.08
N SER A 218 -11.49 0.12 -5.39
CA SER A 218 -11.00 -0.02 -6.76
C SER A 218 -12.03 -0.66 -7.69
N ALA A 219 -12.72 -1.72 -7.23
CA ALA A 219 -13.82 -2.32 -7.99
C ALA A 219 -14.95 -1.31 -8.22
N PHE A 220 -15.30 -0.53 -7.20
CA PHE A 220 -16.38 0.47 -7.32
C PHE A 220 -16.08 1.54 -8.35
N ASN A 221 -14.85 2.07 -8.38
CA ASN A 221 -14.44 3.02 -9.41
C ASN A 221 -14.57 2.41 -10.81
N VAL A 222 -14.00 1.22 -11.02
CA VAL A 222 -14.07 0.52 -12.31
C VAL A 222 -15.52 0.27 -12.74
N LEU A 223 -16.38 -0.24 -11.84
CA LEU A 223 -17.76 -0.57 -12.16
C LEU A 223 -18.61 0.65 -12.48
N LEU A 224 -18.39 1.78 -11.80
CA LEU A 224 -19.06 3.04 -12.08
C LEU A 224 -18.61 3.64 -13.42
N ASP A 225 -17.33 3.53 -13.77
CA ASP A 225 -16.82 3.98 -15.05
C ASP A 225 -17.29 3.06 -16.19
N LEU A 226 -17.34 1.72 -15.97
CA LEU A 226 -17.93 0.78 -16.92
C LEU A 226 -19.44 1.05 -17.12
N ALA A 227 -20.17 1.41 -16.06
CA ALA A 227 -21.58 1.79 -16.20
C ALA A 227 -21.75 3.03 -17.10
N THR A 228 -20.87 4.01 -16.96
CA THR A 228 -20.83 5.17 -17.86
C THR A 228 -20.45 4.75 -19.29
N LEU A 229 -19.54 3.79 -19.45
CA LEU A 229 -19.16 3.27 -20.77
C LEU A 229 -20.33 2.55 -21.44
N ILE A 230 -21.16 1.78 -20.70
CA ILE A 230 -22.36 1.11 -21.22
C ILE A 230 -23.33 2.12 -21.86
N GLU A 231 -23.51 3.31 -21.25
CA GLU A 231 -24.38 4.35 -21.81
C GLU A 231 -23.93 4.81 -23.21
N ALA A 232 -22.61 4.80 -23.46
CA ALA A 232 -22.02 5.20 -24.73
C ALA A 232 -21.72 4.03 -25.68
N ALA A 233 -21.69 2.79 -25.17
CA ALA A 233 -21.44 1.54 -25.90
C ALA A 233 -22.33 0.42 -25.33
N PRO A 234 -23.64 0.39 -25.71
CA PRO A 234 -24.65 -0.49 -25.08
C PRO A 234 -24.40 -2.00 -25.22
N ASP A 235 -23.56 -2.42 -26.16
CA ASP A 235 -23.18 -3.82 -26.33
C ASP A 235 -22.15 -4.30 -25.28
N THR A 236 -21.70 -3.39 -24.40
CA THR A 236 -20.80 -3.74 -23.28
C THR A 236 -21.57 -4.47 -22.19
N ILE A 237 -21.13 -5.67 -21.85
CA ILE A 237 -21.75 -6.50 -20.79
C ILE A 237 -20.75 -6.61 -19.64
N VAL A 238 -21.21 -6.31 -18.41
CA VAL A 238 -20.35 -6.31 -17.24
C VAL A 238 -20.80 -7.36 -16.22
N HIS A 239 -19.92 -8.29 -15.91
CA HIS A 239 -20.03 -9.25 -14.82
C HIS A 239 -19.18 -8.77 -13.64
N TRP A 240 -19.68 -8.95 -12.43
CA TRP A 240 -18.98 -8.58 -11.20
C TRP A 240 -18.93 -9.77 -10.25
N ALA A 241 -17.73 -10.34 -10.05
CA ALA A 241 -17.50 -11.47 -9.16
C ALA A 241 -16.94 -11.02 -7.80
N ILE A 242 -17.60 -11.43 -6.72
CA ILE A 242 -17.21 -11.12 -5.34
C ILE A 242 -17.20 -12.38 -4.48
N ARG A 243 -16.19 -12.51 -3.61
CA ARG A 243 -16.07 -13.69 -2.71
C ARG A 243 -17.09 -13.71 -1.57
N ARG A 244 -17.65 -12.54 -1.22
CA ARG A 244 -18.68 -12.43 -0.17
C ARG A 244 -20.01 -12.92 -0.69
N GLU A 245 -20.73 -13.67 0.14
CA GLU A 245 -22.09 -14.16 -0.18
C GLU A 245 -23.14 -13.05 0.01
N ALA A 246 -22.96 -12.22 1.04
CA ALA A 246 -23.87 -11.10 1.33
C ALA A 246 -23.28 -9.76 0.90
N MET A 247 -24.12 -8.90 0.31
CA MET A 247 -23.75 -7.59 -0.18
C MET A 247 -24.03 -6.45 0.81
N GLY A 248 -24.76 -6.69 1.91
CA GLY A 248 -25.31 -5.65 2.78
C GLY A 248 -24.30 -4.61 3.27
N ASP A 249 -23.16 -5.05 3.79
CA ASP A 249 -22.12 -4.20 4.37
C ASP A 249 -21.04 -3.76 3.35
N LEU A 250 -21.21 -4.14 2.08
CA LEU A 250 -20.20 -3.89 1.05
C LEU A 250 -20.05 -2.41 0.71
N PHE A 251 -21.16 -1.66 0.79
CA PHE A 251 -21.24 -0.27 0.33
C PHE A 251 -20.78 0.77 1.37
N GLY A 252 -20.29 0.34 2.53
CA GLY A 252 -19.73 1.22 3.57
C GLY A 252 -20.76 2.06 4.33
N GLY A 253 -20.30 3.06 5.06
CA GLY A 253 -21.08 3.87 5.99
C GLY A 253 -22.03 4.90 5.37
N GLY A 254 -21.99 5.11 4.05
CA GLY A 254 -22.85 6.08 3.35
C GLY A 254 -22.66 7.50 3.88
N THR A 255 -23.76 8.14 4.32
CA THR A 255 -23.75 9.53 4.85
C THR A 255 -23.05 9.67 6.20
N ARG A 256 -22.77 8.57 6.90
CA ARG A 256 -22.04 8.57 8.19
C ARG A 256 -20.53 8.52 8.02
N ASP A 257 -20.04 8.37 6.80
CA ASP A 257 -18.60 8.37 6.51
C ASP A 257 -18.06 9.80 6.54
N GLN A 258 -17.07 10.09 7.39
CA GLN A 258 -16.44 11.42 7.45
C GLN A 258 -15.61 11.77 6.19
N LEU A 259 -15.25 10.76 5.38
CA LEU A 259 -14.77 10.97 4.02
C LEU A 259 -15.98 10.95 3.07
N GLU A 260 -16.57 12.10 2.86
CA GLU A 260 -17.81 12.27 2.11
C GLU A 260 -17.78 11.60 0.73
N GLU A 261 -16.67 11.75 -0.02
CA GLU A 261 -16.51 11.16 -1.35
C GLU A 261 -16.45 9.62 -1.29
N ARG A 262 -15.89 9.04 -0.21
CA ARG A 262 -15.92 7.59 0.00
C ARG A 262 -17.34 7.10 0.28
N GLY A 263 -18.09 7.82 1.09
CA GLY A 263 -19.50 7.53 1.35
C GLY A 263 -20.35 7.61 0.09
N ARG A 264 -20.14 8.66 -0.74
CA ARG A 264 -20.81 8.84 -2.04
C ARG A 264 -20.47 7.71 -3.03
N LEU A 265 -19.22 7.25 -3.07
CA LEU A 265 -18.80 6.14 -3.92
C LEU A 265 -19.61 4.87 -3.61
N GLY A 266 -19.77 4.52 -2.33
CA GLY A 266 -20.57 3.39 -1.89
C GLY A 266 -22.06 3.54 -2.24
N GLN A 267 -22.63 4.74 -2.07
CA GLN A 267 -24.05 5.02 -2.41
C GLN A 267 -24.31 4.90 -3.93
N ARG A 268 -23.40 5.44 -4.76
CA ARG A 268 -23.48 5.32 -6.23
C ARG A 268 -23.42 3.86 -6.66
N MET A 269 -22.52 3.08 -6.05
CA MET A 269 -22.39 1.66 -6.35
C MET A 269 -23.64 0.87 -5.95
N ARG A 270 -24.23 1.14 -4.79
CA ARG A 270 -25.51 0.54 -4.36
C ARG A 270 -26.62 0.82 -5.38
N ALA A 271 -26.80 2.07 -5.76
CA ALA A 271 -27.80 2.46 -6.74
C ALA A 271 -27.59 1.79 -8.12
N LEU A 272 -26.32 1.56 -8.51
CA LEU A 272 -25.98 0.86 -9.75
C LEU A 272 -26.43 -0.61 -9.71
N VAL A 273 -26.19 -1.28 -8.60
CA VAL A 273 -26.62 -2.68 -8.39
C VAL A 273 -28.15 -2.80 -8.34
N GLU A 274 -28.82 -1.91 -7.60
CA GLU A 274 -30.30 -1.90 -7.48
C GLU A 274 -31.01 -1.67 -8.82
N ARG A 275 -30.36 -0.96 -9.75
CA ARG A 275 -30.89 -0.77 -11.13
C ARG A 275 -30.69 -1.98 -12.05
N GLY A 276 -29.98 -3.01 -11.60
CA GLY A 276 -29.70 -4.20 -12.40
C GLY A 276 -28.80 -3.97 -13.63
N ALA A 277 -27.93 -2.92 -13.57
CA ALA A 277 -27.03 -2.57 -14.68
C ALA A 277 -25.84 -3.52 -14.82
N LEU A 278 -25.63 -4.40 -13.86
CA LEU A 278 -24.52 -5.34 -13.76
C LEU A 278 -25.00 -6.75 -13.47
N HIS A 279 -24.31 -7.75 -14.01
CA HIS A 279 -24.50 -9.16 -13.63
C HIS A 279 -23.62 -9.47 -12.41
N VAL A 280 -24.22 -9.51 -11.22
CA VAL A 280 -23.46 -9.71 -9.98
C VAL A 280 -23.41 -11.19 -9.62
N HIS A 281 -22.22 -11.70 -9.25
CA HIS A 281 -21.96 -13.08 -8.84
C HIS A 281 -21.39 -13.09 -7.41
N PRO A 282 -22.25 -13.07 -6.37
CA PRO A 282 -21.81 -13.16 -4.98
C PRO A 282 -21.37 -14.59 -4.64
N GLY A 283 -20.46 -14.74 -3.68
CA GLY A 283 -19.91 -16.04 -3.28
C GLY A 283 -18.93 -16.67 -4.28
N PHE A 284 -18.66 -16.01 -5.41
CA PHE A 284 -17.84 -16.57 -6.48
C PHE A 284 -16.36 -16.63 -6.10
N ARG A 285 -15.78 -17.83 -6.06
CA ARG A 285 -14.39 -18.10 -5.72
C ARG A 285 -13.62 -18.57 -6.94
N THR A 286 -12.98 -17.63 -7.65
CA THR A 286 -12.18 -17.92 -8.84
C THR A 286 -11.12 -18.97 -8.57
N SER A 287 -11.07 -20.02 -9.38
CA SER A 287 -10.11 -21.14 -9.26
C SER A 287 -9.34 -21.41 -10.56
N ARG A 288 -9.97 -21.22 -11.73
CA ARG A 288 -9.42 -21.56 -13.04
C ARG A 288 -9.93 -20.66 -14.14
N LEU A 289 -9.09 -20.42 -15.14
CA LEU A 289 -9.43 -19.81 -16.43
C LEU A 289 -9.19 -20.82 -17.54
N THR A 290 -10.10 -20.90 -18.50
CA THR A 290 -9.95 -21.74 -19.71
C THR A 290 -10.34 -20.94 -20.95
N THR A 291 -9.71 -21.26 -22.08
CA THR A 291 -10.09 -20.70 -23.39
C THR A 291 -11.26 -21.48 -23.98
N ALA A 292 -12.26 -20.77 -24.49
CA ALA A 292 -13.31 -21.32 -25.33
C ALA A 292 -13.45 -20.47 -26.61
N ASP A 293 -14.16 -20.98 -27.61
CA ASP A 293 -14.40 -20.23 -28.87
C ASP A 293 -15.04 -18.87 -28.60
N ALA A 294 -15.86 -18.77 -27.56
CA ALA A 294 -16.55 -17.56 -27.17
C ALA A 294 -15.71 -16.61 -26.29
N GLY A 295 -14.47 -16.95 -25.89
CA GLY A 295 -13.63 -16.11 -25.01
C GLY A 295 -13.06 -16.88 -23.82
N ILE A 296 -12.83 -16.18 -22.70
CA ILE A 296 -12.30 -16.74 -21.46
C ILE A 296 -13.46 -17.22 -20.58
N VAL A 297 -13.47 -18.49 -20.23
CA VAL A 297 -14.40 -19.05 -19.24
C VAL A 297 -13.74 -19.04 -17.88
N VAL A 298 -14.42 -18.42 -16.91
CA VAL A 298 -13.94 -18.30 -15.54
C VAL A 298 -14.68 -19.29 -14.65
N HIS A 299 -13.94 -20.19 -14.01
CA HIS A 299 -14.46 -21.23 -13.14
C HIS A 299 -14.30 -20.82 -11.68
N GLY A 300 -15.36 -20.97 -10.91
CA GLY A 300 -15.35 -20.98 -9.46
C GLY A 300 -15.12 -22.40 -8.90
N GLU A 301 -15.45 -22.59 -7.62
CA GLU A 301 -15.45 -23.92 -7.00
C GLU A 301 -16.66 -24.73 -7.48
N ASP A 302 -17.85 -24.14 -7.47
CA ASP A 302 -19.14 -24.80 -7.76
C ASP A 302 -19.90 -24.17 -8.95
N GLU A 303 -19.39 -23.08 -9.51
CA GLU A 303 -20.06 -22.28 -10.54
C GLU A 303 -19.09 -21.93 -11.69
N VAL A 304 -19.65 -21.76 -12.87
CA VAL A 304 -18.91 -21.32 -14.06
C VAL A 304 -19.59 -20.08 -14.62
N LEU A 305 -18.84 -19.01 -14.82
CA LEU A 305 -19.36 -17.79 -15.41
C LEU A 305 -19.48 -17.89 -16.94
N PRO A 306 -20.37 -17.09 -17.53
CA PRO A 306 -20.38 -16.91 -18.99
C PRO A 306 -19.02 -16.47 -19.49
N ALA A 307 -18.68 -16.87 -20.74
CA ALA A 307 -17.41 -16.49 -21.34
C ALA A 307 -17.29 -14.95 -21.46
N VAL A 308 -16.12 -14.42 -21.10
CA VAL A 308 -15.80 -12.98 -21.14
C VAL A 308 -14.64 -12.70 -22.09
N ASP A 309 -14.51 -11.47 -22.51
CA ASP A 309 -13.43 -11.03 -23.42
C ASP A 309 -12.25 -10.46 -22.63
N GLU A 310 -12.52 -9.75 -21.54
CA GLU A 310 -11.53 -9.05 -20.71
C GLU A 310 -11.85 -9.25 -19.22
N ILE A 311 -10.79 -9.27 -18.40
CA ILE A 311 -10.89 -9.38 -16.94
C ILE A 311 -10.18 -8.20 -16.30
N ILE A 312 -10.83 -7.55 -15.33
CA ILE A 312 -10.25 -6.51 -14.49
C ILE A 312 -10.12 -7.04 -13.07
N ALA A 313 -8.88 -7.26 -12.63
CA ALA A 313 -8.55 -7.78 -11.32
C ALA A 313 -8.35 -6.62 -10.34
N THR A 314 -9.32 -6.39 -9.46
CA THR A 314 -9.24 -5.43 -8.35
C THR A 314 -9.05 -6.16 -7.01
N THR A 315 -8.23 -7.20 -7.03
CA THR A 315 -7.98 -8.12 -5.92
C THR A 315 -7.07 -7.54 -4.83
N GLY A 316 -6.60 -6.30 -5.02
CA GLY A 316 -5.68 -5.60 -4.14
C GLY A 316 -4.22 -5.92 -4.44
N PHE A 317 -3.33 -5.48 -3.56
CA PHE A 317 -1.87 -5.55 -3.73
C PHE A 317 -1.24 -6.08 -2.44
N ARG A 318 0.02 -6.54 -2.53
CA ARG A 318 0.81 -7.01 -1.39
C ARG A 318 2.21 -6.42 -1.42
N PRO A 319 2.93 -6.41 -0.28
CA PRO A 319 4.33 -5.97 -0.26
C PRO A 319 5.24 -6.93 -1.01
N ASP A 320 6.17 -6.38 -1.78
CA ASP A 320 7.34 -7.13 -2.29
C ASP A 320 8.49 -6.99 -1.29
N THR A 321 8.89 -8.08 -0.68
CA THR A 321 10.00 -8.15 0.27
C THR A 321 11.25 -8.84 -0.28
N ASP A 322 11.25 -9.24 -1.56
CA ASP A 322 12.34 -10.00 -2.17
C ASP A 322 13.68 -9.26 -2.10
N MET A 323 13.70 -7.94 -2.30
CA MET A 323 14.90 -7.13 -2.19
C MET A 323 15.46 -7.04 -0.76
N LEU A 324 14.71 -7.46 0.24
CA LEU A 324 15.02 -7.35 1.67
C LEU A 324 15.49 -8.66 2.29
N ARG A 325 15.72 -9.72 1.51
CA ARG A 325 16.03 -11.08 2.01
C ARG A 325 17.27 -11.16 2.90
N GLU A 326 18.24 -10.26 2.72
CA GLU A 326 19.46 -10.20 3.53
C GLU A 326 19.31 -9.33 4.78
N LEU A 327 18.14 -8.77 5.03
CA LEU A 327 17.82 -8.05 6.25
C LEU A 327 17.10 -8.94 7.27
N ARG A 328 17.22 -8.59 8.52
CA ARG A 328 16.53 -9.26 9.63
C ARG A 328 15.21 -8.55 9.86
N LEU A 329 14.14 -9.11 9.31
CA LEU A 329 12.80 -8.56 9.41
C LEU A 329 11.97 -9.37 10.42
N ASP A 330 11.09 -8.68 11.11
CA ASP A 330 10.02 -9.21 11.94
C ASP A 330 8.68 -8.77 11.35
N LEU A 331 8.12 -9.64 10.50
CA LEU A 331 6.86 -9.41 9.80
C LEU A 331 5.83 -10.42 10.30
N ASP A 332 4.61 -9.94 10.51
CA ASP A 332 3.46 -10.79 10.83
C ASP A 332 3.14 -11.73 9.67
N ALA A 333 2.90 -12.99 9.98
CA ALA A 333 2.70 -14.05 8.99
C ALA A 333 1.33 -13.98 8.28
N ILE A 334 0.35 -13.25 8.83
CA ILE A 334 -1.01 -13.15 8.31
C ILE A 334 -1.16 -11.93 7.42
N VAL A 335 -0.82 -10.75 7.96
CA VAL A 335 -1.00 -9.47 7.28
C VAL A 335 0.25 -8.96 6.56
N GLU A 336 1.40 -9.62 6.71
CA GLU A 336 2.67 -9.27 6.04
C GLU A 336 3.15 -7.82 6.37
N SER A 337 2.78 -7.32 7.55
CA SER A 337 3.20 -6.01 8.09
C SER A 337 4.23 -6.17 9.19
N PRO A 338 4.95 -5.09 9.64
CA PRO A 338 5.75 -5.16 10.85
C PRO A 338 4.97 -5.77 12.01
N ALA A 339 5.54 -6.75 12.70
CA ALA A 339 4.84 -7.57 13.71
C ALA A 339 4.21 -6.72 14.83
N ALA A 340 4.87 -5.62 15.24
CA ALA A 340 4.33 -4.71 16.26
C ALA A 340 3.17 -3.83 15.73
N LEU A 341 3.05 -3.65 14.42
CA LEU A 341 1.95 -2.92 13.79
C LEU A 341 0.74 -3.82 13.51
N ALA A 342 0.95 -5.08 13.19
CA ALA A 342 -0.08 -6.03 12.78
C ALA A 342 -1.33 -6.04 13.68
N PRO A 343 -1.21 -6.11 15.03
CA PRO A 343 -2.37 -6.13 15.91
C PRO A 343 -3.25 -4.87 15.84
N LEU A 344 -2.70 -3.75 15.35
CA LEU A 344 -3.42 -2.48 15.23
C LEU A 344 -4.18 -2.34 13.91
N ILE A 345 -3.84 -3.16 12.91
CA ILE A 345 -4.37 -3.02 11.53
C ILE A 345 -5.00 -4.31 10.98
N ASP A 346 -4.97 -5.41 11.73
CA ASP A 346 -5.53 -6.70 11.30
C ASP A 346 -7.01 -6.55 10.92
N PRO A 347 -7.39 -6.79 9.66
CA PRO A 347 -8.77 -6.64 9.21
C PRO A 347 -9.74 -7.68 9.80
N ASN A 348 -9.23 -8.74 10.44
CA ASN A 348 -10.04 -9.72 11.16
C ASN A 348 -10.46 -9.21 12.55
N VAL A 349 -9.76 -8.21 13.10
CA VAL A 349 -9.98 -7.65 14.44
C VAL A 349 -10.51 -6.23 14.37
N HIS A 350 -10.03 -5.43 13.41
CA HIS A 350 -10.33 -4.01 13.30
C HIS A 350 -11.10 -3.66 12.04
N SER A 351 -12.07 -2.78 12.17
CA SER A 351 -12.71 -2.14 11.01
C SER A 351 -11.85 -0.99 10.48
N CYS A 352 -12.09 -0.57 9.24
CA CYS A 352 -11.36 0.50 8.56
C CYS A 352 -11.28 1.85 9.29
N GLY A 353 -12.05 2.07 10.35
CA GLY A 353 -12.15 3.33 11.07
C GLY A 353 -11.49 3.37 12.42
N THR A 354 -10.93 2.26 12.89
CA THR A 354 -10.48 2.12 14.28
C THR A 354 -8.97 1.97 14.45
N VAL A 355 -8.20 2.17 13.37
CA VAL A 355 -6.73 2.04 13.44
C VAL A 355 -6.15 3.18 14.28
N PRO A 356 -5.52 2.89 15.44
CA PRO A 356 -4.90 3.92 16.25
C PRO A 356 -3.67 4.49 15.54
N PRO A 357 -3.33 5.75 15.82
CA PRO A 357 -2.10 6.35 15.34
C PRO A 357 -0.87 5.56 15.80
N HIS A 358 0.11 5.40 14.92
CA HIS A 358 1.32 4.64 15.18
C HIS A 358 2.53 5.30 14.52
N GLY A 359 3.74 5.01 15.02
CA GLY A 359 4.98 5.62 14.57
C GLY A 359 6.16 4.66 14.63
N ALA A 360 7.38 5.18 14.73
CA ALA A 360 8.63 4.44 14.64
C ALA A 360 8.70 3.19 15.55
N ALA A 361 8.10 3.25 16.74
CA ALA A 361 8.10 2.11 17.67
C ALA A 361 7.40 0.87 17.09
N HIS A 362 6.30 1.06 16.35
CA HIS A 362 5.53 -0.03 15.73
C HIS A 362 6.12 -0.48 14.37
N LEU A 363 7.00 0.32 13.78
CA LEU A 363 7.63 0.04 12.49
C LEU A 363 9.05 -0.51 12.64
N ARG A 364 9.56 -0.57 13.87
CA ARG A 364 10.93 -1.02 14.16
C ARG A 364 11.11 -2.48 13.77
N GLN A 365 12.26 -2.76 13.16
CA GLN A 365 12.68 -4.10 12.76
C GLN A 365 13.89 -4.55 13.60
N PRO A 366 14.17 -5.86 13.71
CA PRO A 366 15.43 -6.35 14.28
C PRO A 366 16.67 -5.80 13.55
N GLU A 367 16.53 -5.44 12.26
CA GLU A 367 17.55 -4.72 11.53
C GLU A 367 17.53 -3.24 11.92
N ARG A 368 18.50 -2.81 12.74
CA ARG A 368 18.59 -1.44 13.22
C ARG A 368 18.70 -0.43 12.07
N ASP A 369 18.03 0.73 12.21
CA ASP A 369 18.01 1.84 11.24
C ASP A 369 17.41 1.46 9.87
N PHE A 370 16.59 0.40 9.84
CA PHE A 370 15.76 0.01 8.71
C PHE A 370 14.28 0.10 9.07
N TYR A 371 13.49 0.72 8.19
CA TYR A 371 12.04 0.90 8.39
C TYR A 371 11.28 0.66 7.09
N VAL A 372 10.17 -0.07 7.16
CA VAL A 372 9.16 -0.15 6.09
C VAL A 372 8.04 0.84 6.43
N VAL A 373 7.69 1.73 5.49
CA VAL A 373 6.72 2.80 5.70
C VAL A 373 5.69 2.87 4.58
N GLY A 374 4.65 3.67 4.79
CA GLY A 374 3.59 3.88 3.81
C GLY A 374 2.72 2.64 3.63
N MET A 375 2.10 2.52 2.45
CA MET A 375 1.21 1.39 2.14
C MET A 375 1.89 0.03 2.34
N LYS A 376 3.18 -0.08 2.05
CA LYS A 376 3.95 -1.32 2.24
C LYS A 376 3.98 -1.79 3.69
N SER A 377 4.05 -0.87 4.65
CA SER A 377 4.01 -1.21 6.08
C SER A 377 2.68 -1.79 6.54
N TYR A 378 1.61 -1.55 5.79
CA TYR A 378 0.29 -2.12 6.07
C TYR A 378 0.14 -3.56 5.55
N GLY A 379 1.13 -4.04 4.79
CA GLY A 379 1.10 -5.40 4.28
C GLY A 379 -0.14 -5.63 3.42
N ARG A 380 -0.98 -6.57 3.85
CA ARG A 380 -2.25 -6.93 3.20
C ARG A 380 -3.48 -6.26 3.82
N ALA A 381 -3.31 -5.42 4.85
CA ALA A 381 -4.42 -4.68 5.45
C ALA A 381 -4.92 -3.60 4.48
N PRO A 382 -6.25 -3.50 4.23
CA PRO A 382 -6.78 -2.68 3.14
C PRO A 382 -6.90 -1.18 3.48
N THR A 383 -6.66 -0.79 4.72
CA THR A 383 -6.98 0.53 5.25
C THR A 383 -5.77 1.41 5.45
N PHE A 384 -5.43 2.19 4.44
CA PHE A 384 -4.33 3.14 4.51
C PHE A 384 -4.74 4.50 3.96
N LEU A 385 -4.40 5.56 4.69
CA LEU A 385 -4.46 6.94 4.23
C LEU A 385 -3.05 7.52 4.10
N MET A 386 -2.81 8.37 3.11
CA MET A 386 -1.49 9.01 2.94
C MET A 386 -1.03 9.75 4.19
N LEU A 387 -1.98 10.39 4.90
CA LEU A 387 -1.71 11.06 6.18
C LEU A 387 -1.07 10.14 7.22
N THR A 388 -1.48 8.86 7.26
CA THR A 388 -0.85 7.84 8.14
C THR A 388 0.62 7.64 7.77
N GLY A 389 0.91 7.50 6.48
CA GLY A 389 2.28 7.36 6.00
C GLY A 389 3.14 8.60 6.30
N TYR A 390 2.56 9.77 6.25
CA TYR A 390 3.24 11.02 6.60
C TYR A 390 3.61 11.07 8.09
N GLU A 391 2.70 10.64 8.96
CA GLU A 391 3.00 10.53 10.39
C GLU A 391 4.06 9.45 10.68
N GLN A 392 4.02 8.32 9.97
CA GLN A 392 5.04 7.28 10.06
C GLN A 392 6.43 7.85 9.76
N VAL A 393 6.60 8.54 8.62
CA VAL A 393 7.92 9.07 8.23
C VAL A 393 8.37 10.21 9.12
N ARG A 394 7.45 11.06 9.62
CA ARG A 394 7.77 12.08 10.63
C ARG A 394 8.38 11.44 11.87
N SER A 395 7.72 10.41 12.41
CA SER A 395 8.16 9.69 13.61
C SER A 395 9.47 8.93 13.38
N VAL A 396 9.60 8.24 12.24
CA VAL A 396 10.82 7.49 11.86
C VAL A 396 12.02 8.41 11.70
N VAL A 397 11.85 9.57 11.03
CA VAL A 397 12.94 10.53 10.87
C VAL A 397 13.36 11.11 12.23
N CYS A 398 12.42 11.40 13.13
CA CYS A 398 12.76 11.78 14.52
C CYS A 398 13.59 10.69 15.21
N ALA A 399 13.21 9.43 15.11
CA ALA A 399 13.97 8.31 15.68
C ALA A 399 15.40 8.21 15.09
N LEU A 400 15.54 8.31 13.77
CA LEU A 400 16.83 8.24 13.07
C LEU A 400 17.77 9.43 13.38
N THR A 401 17.22 10.54 13.87
CA THR A 401 17.97 11.75 14.21
C THR A 401 18.17 11.93 15.72
N GLY A 402 17.77 10.93 16.53
CA GLY A 402 17.92 10.97 18.00
C GLY A 402 16.90 11.85 18.72
N ASP A 403 15.87 12.33 18.02
CA ASP A 403 14.75 13.06 18.63
C ASP A 403 13.71 12.07 19.18
N GLU A 404 14.05 11.43 20.30
CA GLU A 404 13.20 10.42 20.95
C GLU A 404 11.83 10.96 21.36
N ARG A 405 11.75 12.23 21.74
CA ARG A 405 10.47 12.87 22.09
C ARG A 405 9.59 13.00 20.85
N GLY A 406 10.14 13.56 19.77
CA GLY A 406 9.42 13.70 18.51
C GLY A 406 9.01 12.36 17.90
N ALA A 407 9.82 11.32 18.08
CA ALA A 407 9.50 9.98 17.61
C ALA A 407 8.29 9.35 18.34
N ARG A 408 8.09 9.66 19.62
CA ARG A 408 6.95 9.14 20.41
C ARG A 408 5.70 10.01 20.32
N GLU A 409 5.87 11.27 19.97
CA GLU A 409 4.74 12.19 19.82
C GLU A 409 3.86 11.76 18.64
N VAL A 410 2.56 11.69 18.88
CA VAL A 410 1.55 11.40 17.86
C VAL A 410 0.87 12.70 17.46
N ARG A 411 0.97 13.06 16.19
CA ARG A 411 0.36 14.27 15.61
C ARG A 411 -0.79 13.96 14.65
N LEU A 412 -1.06 12.67 14.44
CA LEU A 412 -2.05 12.18 13.51
C LEU A 412 -3.45 12.31 14.10
N VAL A 413 -4.31 13.06 13.43
CA VAL A 413 -5.75 13.07 13.65
C VAL A 413 -6.39 12.43 12.41
N LEU A 414 -6.84 11.19 12.55
CA LEU A 414 -7.52 10.48 11.48
C LEU A 414 -9.00 10.88 11.42
N PRO A 415 -9.59 11.02 10.22
CA PRO A 415 -11.02 11.14 10.09
C PRO A 415 -11.66 9.83 10.57
N GLU A 416 -12.72 9.91 11.39
CA GLU A 416 -13.52 8.75 11.74
C GLU A 416 -14.13 8.18 10.47
N THR A 417 -13.81 6.94 10.17
CA THR A 417 -14.22 6.31 8.93
C THR A 417 -15.40 5.40 9.22
N GLY A 418 -16.49 5.62 8.51
CA GLY A 418 -17.65 4.75 8.56
C GLY A 418 -17.30 3.30 8.19
N VAL A 419 -17.98 2.38 8.81
CA VAL A 419 -17.75 0.94 8.87
C VAL A 419 -17.52 0.30 7.49
N CYS A 420 -16.28 -0.20 7.27
CA CYS A 420 -16.07 -1.35 6.39
C CYS A 420 -15.96 -2.58 7.32
N SER A 421 -17.07 -3.23 7.62
CA SER A 421 -17.01 -4.47 8.37
C SER A 421 -16.58 -5.61 7.45
N THR A 422 -15.43 -6.21 7.74
CA THR A 422 -15.24 -7.62 7.43
C THR A 422 -16.13 -8.37 8.42
N ALA A 423 -17.26 -8.88 7.98
CA ALA A 423 -18.14 -9.66 8.82
C ALA A 423 -17.37 -10.85 9.38
N SER A 424 -17.25 -10.92 10.69
CA SER A 424 -16.86 -12.12 11.40
C SER A 424 -17.90 -13.21 11.14
N VAL A 425 -17.44 -14.32 10.60
CA VAL A 425 -18.22 -15.55 10.52
C VAL A 425 -18.38 -16.08 11.95
N THR A 426 -19.63 -16.29 12.33
CA THR A 426 -20.18 -17.06 13.46
C THR A 426 -20.14 -16.43 14.86
N GLY A 427 -21.33 -16.41 15.45
CA GLY A 427 -21.57 -16.36 16.88
C GLY A 427 -22.61 -15.32 17.26
N THR A 428 -23.84 -15.78 17.45
CA THR A 428 -24.88 -15.08 18.16
C THR A 428 -24.36 -14.54 19.49
N ALA A 429 -24.28 -13.21 19.62
CA ALA A 429 -24.28 -12.53 20.90
C ALA A 429 -24.91 -11.15 20.73
N GLU A 430 -25.92 -10.92 21.51
CA GLU A 430 -26.74 -9.72 21.58
C GLU A 430 -25.91 -8.47 21.86
N SER A 431 -26.25 -7.41 21.16
CA SER A 431 -25.73 -6.07 21.37
C SER A 431 -26.19 -5.51 22.71
N SER A 432 -25.25 -5.19 23.58
CA SER A 432 -25.48 -4.22 24.66
C SER A 432 -24.44 -3.12 24.52
N CYS A 433 -24.87 -1.97 24.05
CA CYS A 433 -24.13 -0.73 24.13
C CYS A 433 -24.40 -0.07 25.48
N CYS A 434 -23.36 0.59 26.01
CA CYS A 434 -23.32 1.48 27.17
C CYS A 434 -23.09 0.81 28.54
N GLY A 435 -21.86 0.86 28.98
CA GLY A 435 -21.45 0.68 30.37
C GLY A 435 -20.28 1.59 30.67
N ASP A 436 -20.47 2.40 31.71
CA ASP A 436 -19.59 3.41 32.27
C ASP A 436 -18.19 2.87 32.65
N PRO A 437 -17.10 3.65 32.57
CA PRO A 437 -15.77 3.22 32.95
C PRO A 437 -15.49 3.52 34.44
N SER A 438 -15.79 2.59 35.31
CA SER A 438 -15.20 2.57 36.66
C SER A 438 -15.25 1.13 37.21
N GLU A 439 -14.10 0.52 37.30
CA GLU A 439 -13.59 -0.38 38.34
C GLU A 439 -12.57 -1.37 37.75
N ALA A 440 -11.30 -1.07 37.96
CA ALA A 440 -10.21 -1.99 37.73
C ALA A 440 -10.14 -2.99 38.88
N VAL A 441 -10.35 -4.27 38.58
CA VAL A 441 -10.06 -5.36 39.54
C VAL A 441 -8.76 -6.07 39.07
N PRO A 442 -7.74 -6.21 39.93
CA PRO A 442 -6.51 -6.90 39.57
C PRO A 442 -6.70 -8.41 39.61
N VAL A 443 -6.48 -9.09 38.50
CA VAL A 443 -6.40 -10.53 38.43
C VAL A 443 -4.98 -10.98 38.82
N ALA A 444 -4.86 -11.65 39.96
CA ALA A 444 -3.62 -12.30 40.42
C ALA A 444 -3.39 -13.61 39.64
N LEU A 445 -2.28 -13.68 38.91
CA LEU A 445 -1.80 -14.92 38.31
C LEU A 445 -1.05 -15.75 39.39
N SER A 446 -1.61 -16.88 39.77
CA SER A 446 -0.91 -17.88 40.59
C SER A 446 -0.09 -18.82 39.69
N LEU A 447 1.21 -18.75 39.84
CA LEU A 447 2.16 -19.72 39.28
C LEU A 447 2.15 -20.98 40.14
N SER A 448 1.71 -22.11 39.59
CA SER A 448 2.01 -23.44 40.17
C SER A 448 3.13 -24.09 39.36
N ALA A 449 4.26 -24.28 40.05
CA ALA A 449 5.40 -25.05 39.60
C ALA A 449 5.08 -26.54 39.63
N GLY A 450 5.35 -27.24 38.56
CA GLY A 450 5.30 -28.71 38.49
C GLY A 450 6.40 -29.26 37.60
N VAL A 451 7.55 -29.51 38.21
CA VAL A 451 8.71 -30.20 37.63
C VAL A 451 8.39 -31.69 37.42
N ARG A 452 8.57 -32.23 36.23
CA ARG A 452 9.06 -33.61 36.02
C ARG A 452 9.83 -33.71 34.69
N ARG A 453 11.13 -34.01 34.83
CA ARG A 453 11.97 -34.55 33.74
C ARG A 453 11.69 -36.05 33.59
N PRO A 454 11.87 -36.62 32.41
CA PRO A 454 12.48 -37.93 32.27
C PRO A 454 13.82 -37.86 31.52
N THR A 455 14.75 -38.61 32.10
CA THR A 455 16.03 -39.03 31.56
C THR A 455 15.87 -40.07 30.47
N GLY A 456 16.81 -40.12 29.55
CA GLY A 456 17.12 -41.31 28.73
C GLY A 456 17.48 -41.03 27.28
N CYS A 457 18.77 -41.04 27.06
CA CYS A 457 19.63 -41.55 25.98
C CYS A 457 18.98 -42.05 24.65
N CYS A 458 19.36 -41.61 23.54
CA CYS A 458 20.46 -42.01 22.63
C CYS A 458 20.61 -40.90 21.59
#